data_c35b377cb979f2d0d3d1181ab82f704a
#
_entry.id   c35b377cb979f2d0d3d1181ab82f704a
#
_cell.length_a   1.000
_cell.length_b   1.000
_cell.length_c   1.000
_cell.angle_alpha   90.00
_cell.angle_beta   90.00
_cell.angle_gamma   90.00
#
_symmetry.space_group_name_H-M   'P 1'
#
loop_
_entity.id
_entity.type
_entity.pdbx_description
1 polymer ?
#
loop_
_entity_poly.entity_id
_entity_poly.type
_entity_poly.pdbx_seq_one_letter_code
_entity_poly.pdbx_strand_id
1 'polypeptide(L)'
;MKLYIINGPNLNFLGIREPAHYGNTTYAELVEMIQNHAAKLCLVAECYQSNHEGDLVDKIQEAYLQKADGIIINPAAYTHTSIALLDALKSVQIPTVEVHISKVEEREDFRQVSYIRAACQKTITGHGVNGYLEAMDFLCELLSKGEGK
;
A
#
# COMPACT_ATOMS: atom_id res chain seq x y z
N MET A 1 15.72 7.53 3.07
CA MET A 1 14.74 6.42 3.07
C MET A 1 13.82 6.56 1.87
N LYS A 2 13.54 5.47 1.19
CA LYS A 2 12.69 5.44 0.01
C LYS A 2 11.56 4.42 0.20
N LEU A 3 10.31 4.87 0.08
CA LEU A 3 9.13 4.01 0.17
C LEU A 3 8.43 3.94 -1.19
N TYR A 4 8.01 2.75 -1.57
CA TYR A 4 7.12 2.52 -2.71
C TYR A 4 5.69 2.38 -2.21
N ILE A 5 4.78 3.15 -2.80
CA ILE A 5 3.34 3.09 -2.50
C ILE A 5 2.64 2.56 -3.74
N ILE A 6 2.20 1.30 -3.66
CA ILE A 6 1.70 0.53 -4.80
C ILE A 6 0.19 0.34 -4.66
N ASN A 7 -0.56 0.84 -5.63
CA ASN A 7 -2.01 0.87 -5.62
C ASN A 7 -2.59 0.05 -6.79
N GLY A 8 -3.56 -0.79 -6.46
CA GLY A 8 -4.20 -1.72 -7.38
C GLY A 8 -5.39 -1.13 -8.14
N PRO A 9 -6.21 -2.03 -8.73
CA PRO A 9 -7.26 -1.65 -9.67
C PRO A 9 -8.31 -0.74 -9.05
N ASN A 10 -8.80 0.17 -9.88
CA ASN A 10 -9.86 1.13 -9.57
C ASN A 10 -9.48 2.22 -8.56
N LEU A 11 -8.26 2.21 -7.99
CA LEU A 11 -7.84 3.28 -7.09
C LEU A 11 -7.63 4.61 -7.83
N ASN A 12 -7.39 4.58 -9.13
CA ASN A 12 -7.42 5.76 -9.99
C ASN A 12 -8.80 6.45 -10.04
N PHE A 13 -9.88 5.75 -9.65
CA PHE A 13 -11.24 6.28 -9.58
C PHE A 13 -11.66 6.70 -8.16
N LEU A 14 -10.72 6.84 -7.24
CA LEU A 14 -11.03 7.43 -5.93
C LEU A 14 -11.70 8.81 -6.11
N GLY A 15 -12.70 9.09 -5.25
CA GLY A 15 -13.51 10.29 -5.34
C GLY A 15 -14.69 10.17 -6.30
N ILE A 16 -14.69 9.18 -7.20
CA ILE A 16 -15.74 8.93 -8.19
C ILE A 16 -16.55 7.69 -7.78
N ARG A 17 -15.85 6.60 -7.37
CA ARG A 17 -16.47 5.32 -7.05
C ARG A 17 -16.89 5.24 -5.59
N GLU A 18 -18.06 4.66 -5.35
CA GLU A 18 -18.56 4.24 -4.03
C GLU A 18 -18.10 5.13 -2.85
N PRO A 19 -18.47 6.44 -2.81
CA PRO A 19 -18.00 7.34 -1.73
C PRO A 19 -18.31 6.86 -0.32
N ALA A 20 -19.34 6.02 -0.13
CA ALA A 20 -19.68 5.43 1.15
C ALA A 20 -18.55 4.54 1.70
N HIS A 21 -17.76 3.90 0.83
CA HIS A 21 -16.63 3.04 1.21
C HIS A 21 -15.28 3.74 1.15
N TYR A 22 -15.09 4.66 0.19
CA TYR A 22 -13.78 5.22 -0.15
C TYR A 22 -13.66 6.73 0.07
N GLY A 23 -14.77 7.41 0.46
CA GLY A 23 -14.78 8.85 0.66
C GLY A 23 -14.74 9.63 -0.65
N ASN A 24 -14.56 10.95 -0.53
CA ASN A 24 -14.55 11.89 -1.66
C ASN A 24 -13.16 12.32 -2.12
N THR A 25 -12.11 11.90 -1.43
CA THR A 25 -10.73 12.21 -1.80
C THR A 25 -10.38 11.55 -3.12
N THR A 26 -9.89 12.34 -4.08
CA THR A 26 -9.44 11.81 -5.37
C THR A 26 -8.08 11.12 -5.25
N TYR A 27 -7.71 10.32 -6.25
CA TYR A 27 -6.38 9.70 -6.28
C TYR A 27 -5.27 10.75 -6.33
N ALA A 28 -5.46 11.83 -7.12
CA ALA A 28 -4.48 12.91 -7.17
C ALA A 28 -4.28 13.59 -5.80
N GLU A 29 -5.37 13.82 -5.07
CA GLU A 29 -5.31 14.36 -3.71
C GLU A 29 -4.61 13.41 -2.75
N LEU A 30 -4.86 12.11 -2.87
CA LEU A 30 -4.16 11.08 -2.07
C LEU A 30 -2.65 11.13 -2.33
N VAL A 31 -2.23 11.18 -3.58
CA VAL A 31 -0.81 11.29 -3.94
C VAL A 31 -0.20 12.55 -3.34
N GLU A 32 -0.89 13.68 -3.43
CA GLU A 32 -0.44 14.94 -2.83
C GLU A 32 -0.27 14.81 -1.30
N MET A 33 -1.24 14.21 -0.61
CA MET A 33 -1.15 13.95 0.83
C MET A 33 0.07 13.10 1.17
N ILE A 34 0.31 12.06 0.40
CA ILE A 34 1.47 11.17 0.59
C ILE A 34 2.78 11.94 0.38
N GLN A 35 2.88 12.73 -0.69
CA GLN A 35 4.09 13.50 -0.98
C GLN A 35 4.36 14.56 0.10
N ASN A 36 3.32 15.25 0.58
CA ASN A 36 3.47 16.22 1.66
C ASN A 36 3.93 15.56 2.96
N HIS A 37 3.40 14.38 3.27
CA HIS A 37 3.81 13.64 4.46
C HIS A 37 5.23 13.11 4.34
N ALA A 38 5.62 12.62 3.15
CA ALA A 38 6.98 12.20 2.86
C ALA A 38 7.97 13.34 3.08
N ALA A 39 7.64 14.56 2.64
CA ALA A 39 8.47 15.73 2.86
C ALA A 39 8.67 16.02 4.36
N LYS A 40 7.61 15.91 5.16
CA LYS A 40 7.70 16.07 6.62
C LYS A 40 8.58 15.01 7.27
N LEU A 41 8.57 13.80 6.75
CA LEU A 41 9.38 12.69 7.26
C LEU A 41 10.79 12.64 6.65
N CYS A 42 11.13 13.57 5.76
CA CYS A 42 12.40 13.62 5.03
C CYS A 42 12.71 12.32 4.28
N LEU A 43 11.69 11.74 3.63
CA LEU A 43 11.84 10.53 2.81
C LEU A 43 11.31 10.75 1.40
N VAL A 44 11.65 9.84 0.50
CA VAL A 44 11.15 9.80 -0.88
C VAL A 44 10.02 8.77 -0.95
N ALA A 45 8.85 9.19 -1.45
CA ALA A 45 7.72 8.30 -1.70
C ALA A 45 7.48 8.20 -3.20
N GLU A 46 7.54 6.99 -3.74
CA GLU A 46 7.18 6.73 -5.13
C GLU A 46 5.80 6.10 -5.18
N CYS A 47 4.83 6.86 -5.68
CA CYS A 47 3.44 6.42 -5.82
C CYS A 47 3.21 5.81 -7.20
N TYR A 48 2.53 4.68 -7.23
CA TYR A 48 2.21 3.95 -8.45
C TYR A 48 0.80 3.37 -8.37
N GLN A 49 0.10 3.34 -9.48
CA GLN A 49 -1.22 2.73 -9.58
C GLN A 49 -1.33 1.98 -10.91
N SER A 50 -1.89 0.79 -10.88
CA SER A 50 -2.25 0.04 -12.08
C SER A 50 -3.47 -0.83 -11.85
N ASN A 51 -4.23 -1.05 -12.91
CA ASN A 51 -5.35 -2.00 -12.94
C ASN A 51 -4.87 -3.42 -13.30
N HIS A 52 -3.61 -3.60 -13.63
CA HIS A 52 -3.06 -4.86 -14.12
C HIS A 52 -2.21 -5.54 -13.05
N GLU A 53 -2.53 -6.79 -12.75
CA GLU A 53 -1.81 -7.57 -11.73
C GLU A 53 -0.30 -7.68 -12.04
N GLY A 54 0.04 -7.94 -13.30
CA GLY A 54 1.44 -8.06 -13.74
C GLY A 54 2.23 -6.79 -13.53
N ASP A 55 1.62 -5.62 -13.75
CA ASP A 55 2.27 -4.33 -13.49
C ASP A 55 2.60 -4.16 -12.02
N LEU A 56 1.72 -4.64 -11.14
CA LEU A 56 1.94 -4.56 -9.69
C LEU A 56 3.08 -5.50 -9.27
N VAL A 57 3.14 -6.69 -9.83
CA VAL A 57 4.27 -7.61 -9.62
C VAL A 57 5.58 -6.98 -10.08
N ASP A 58 5.59 -6.40 -11.28
CA ASP A 58 6.78 -5.73 -11.82
C ASP A 58 7.23 -4.56 -10.94
N LYS A 59 6.27 -3.82 -10.37
CA LYS A 59 6.57 -2.69 -9.49
C LYS A 59 7.19 -3.14 -8.16
N ILE A 60 6.73 -4.26 -7.61
CA ILE A 60 7.34 -4.87 -6.42
C ILE A 60 8.79 -5.26 -6.72
N GLN A 61 9.04 -5.87 -7.88
CA GLN A 61 10.40 -6.23 -8.30
C GLN A 61 11.27 -4.99 -8.53
N GLU A 62 10.70 -3.93 -9.12
CA GLU A 62 11.39 -2.66 -9.27
C GLU A 62 11.80 -2.07 -7.91
N ALA A 63 10.93 -2.15 -6.91
CA ALA A 63 11.24 -1.69 -5.56
C ALA A 63 12.53 -2.36 -5.03
N TYR A 64 12.68 -3.65 -5.27
CA TYR A 64 13.91 -4.37 -4.91
C TYR A 64 15.12 -3.87 -5.69
N LEU A 65 15.00 -3.75 -7.01
CA LEU A 65 16.10 -3.31 -7.88
C LEU A 65 16.54 -1.87 -7.58
N GLN A 66 15.60 -1.01 -7.17
CA GLN A 66 15.85 0.37 -6.80
C GLN A 66 16.19 0.55 -5.31
N LYS A 67 16.35 -0.56 -4.58
CA LYS A 67 16.74 -0.56 -3.16
C LYS A 67 15.78 0.23 -2.28
N ALA A 68 14.48 0.05 -2.51
CA ALA A 68 13.46 0.63 -1.63
C ALA A 68 13.59 0.06 -0.21
N ASP A 69 13.38 0.91 0.79
CA ASP A 69 13.45 0.52 2.20
C ASP A 69 12.16 -0.09 2.70
N GLY A 70 11.03 0.30 2.12
CA GLY A 70 9.72 -0.22 2.51
C GLY A 70 8.71 -0.14 1.37
N ILE A 71 7.65 -0.94 1.50
CA ILE A 71 6.51 -0.97 0.57
C ILE A 71 5.22 -0.74 1.35
N ILE A 72 4.36 0.12 0.83
CA ILE A 72 2.97 0.25 1.24
C ILE A 72 2.14 -0.21 0.07
N ILE A 73 1.28 -1.21 0.27
CA ILE A 73 0.50 -1.79 -0.82
C ILE A 73 -0.98 -1.83 -0.49
N ASN A 74 -1.78 -1.31 -1.42
CA ASN A 74 -3.22 -1.49 -1.45
C ASN A 74 -3.57 -2.21 -2.75
N PRO A 75 -3.66 -3.55 -2.74
CA PRO A 75 -3.92 -4.31 -3.97
C PRO A 75 -5.36 -4.22 -4.45
N ALA A 76 -6.24 -3.54 -3.71
CA ALA A 76 -7.67 -3.46 -4.00
C ALA A 76 -8.26 -4.87 -4.17
N ALA A 77 -9.01 -5.16 -5.22
CA ALA A 77 -9.64 -6.47 -5.39
C ALA A 77 -8.64 -7.63 -5.50
N TYR A 78 -7.41 -7.38 -5.95
CA TYR A 78 -6.40 -8.43 -6.01
C TYR A 78 -5.95 -8.94 -4.64
N THR A 79 -6.27 -8.23 -3.57
CA THR A 79 -6.08 -8.69 -2.18
C THR A 79 -6.66 -10.08 -1.97
N HIS A 80 -7.82 -10.34 -2.58
CA HIS A 80 -8.64 -11.52 -2.33
C HIS A 80 -8.39 -12.65 -3.33
N THR A 81 -7.52 -12.43 -4.31
CA THR A 81 -7.31 -13.37 -5.44
C THR A 81 -5.84 -13.62 -5.79
N SER A 82 -4.94 -12.69 -5.50
CA SER A 82 -3.60 -12.72 -6.09
C SER A 82 -2.57 -13.40 -5.19
N ILE A 83 -2.31 -14.67 -5.48
CA ILE A 83 -1.14 -15.37 -4.95
C ILE A 83 0.15 -14.84 -5.60
N ALA A 84 0.07 -14.32 -6.84
CA ALA A 84 1.23 -13.76 -7.52
C ALA A 84 1.81 -12.55 -6.77
N LEU A 85 0.96 -11.69 -6.21
CA LEU A 85 1.41 -10.56 -5.37
C LEU A 85 2.05 -11.05 -4.08
N LEU A 86 1.46 -12.06 -3.42
CA LEU A 86 2.05 -12.68 -2.25
C LEU A 86 3.47 -13.20 -2.54
N ASP A 87 3.61 -13.93 -3.62
CA ASP A 87 4.90 -14.52 -4.01
C ASP A 87 5.94 -13.43 -4.34
N ALA A 88 5.52 -12.35 -5.01
CA ALA A 88 6.39 -11.23 -5.31
C ALA A 88 6.91 -10.56 -4.01
N LEU A 89 6.02 -10.31 -3.05
CA LEU A 89 6.41 -9.71 -1.76
C LEU A 89 7.35 -10.61 -0.97
N LYS A 90 7.10 -11.92 -0.96
CA LYS A 90 8.00 -12.89 -0.33
C LYS A 90 9.35 -12.95 -1.00
N SER A 91 9.40 -12.77 -2.32
CA SER A 91 10.65 -12.82 -3.09
C SER A 91 11.56 -11.65 -2.77
N VAL A 92 11.02 -10.44 -2.61
CA VAL A 92 11.83 -9.24 -2.36
C VAL A 92 12.18 -9.04 -0.88
N GLN A 93 11.38 -9.56 0.03
CA GLN A 93 11.58 -9.47 1.48
C GLN A 93 11.75 -8.03 2.01
N ILE A 94 11.16 -7.06 1.32
CA ILE A 94 11.13 -5.67 1.78
C ILE A 94 10.02 -5.52 2.81
N PRO A 95 10.25 -4.84 3.96
CA PRO A 95 9.19 -4.57 4.93
C PRO A 95 7.98 -3.93 4.27
N THR A 96 6.83 -4.55 4.44
CA THR A 96 5.60 -4.18 3.72
C THR A 96 4.44 -3.96 4.68
N VAL A 97 3.65 -2.91 4.42
CA VAL A 97 2.38 -2.66 5.11
C VAL A 97 1.24 -2.75 4.11
N GLU A 98 0.23 -3.55 4.45
CA GLU A 98 -1.02 -3.66 3.69
C GLU A 98 -1.98 -2.56 4.14
N VAL A 99 -2.54 -1.78 3.20
CA VAL A 99 -3.49 -0.72 3.50
C VAL A 99 -4.78 -0.91 2.72
N HIS A 100 -5.91 -0.75 3.39
CA HIS A 100 -7.24 -0.69 2.78
C HIS A 100 -7.96 0.56 3.30
N ILE A 101 -8.57 1.33 2.38
CA ILE A 101 -9.31 2.54 2.73
C ILE A 101 -10.58 2.18 3.48
N SER A 102 -11.33 1.18 2.98
CA SER A 102 -12.56 0.70 3.61
C SER A 102 -12.27 -0.31 4.72
N LYS A 103 -13.27 -0.52 5.58
CA LYS A 103 -13.27 -1.64 6.54
C LYS A 103 -13.66 -2.91 5.80
N VAL A 104 -12.70 -3.58 5.19
CA VAL A 104 -12.94 -4.79 4.38
C VAL A 104 -13.60 -5.90 5.20
N GLU A 105 -13.33 -5.97 6.50
CA GLU A 105 -13.92 -6.94 7.43
C GLU A 105 -15.42 -6.74 7.64
N GLU A 106 -15.97 -5.58 7.31
CA GLU A 106 -17.40 -5.27 7.37
C GLU A 106 -18.08 -5.38 6.02
N ARG A 107 -17.39 -5.86 4.99
CA ARG A 107 -17.91 -6.01 3.63
C ARG A 107 -18.24 -7.47 3.34
N GLU A 108 -18.44 -7.80 2.05
CA GLU A 108 -18.86 -9.15 1.62
C GLU A 108 -17.85 -10.23 2.04
N ASP A 109 -18.35 -11.44 2.27
CA ASP A 109 -17.53 -12.57 2.75
C ASP A 109 -16.28 -12.84 1.92
N PHE A 110 -16.36 -12.68 0.59
CA PHE A 110 -15.21 -12.91 -0.28
C PHE A 110 -14.07 -11.90 -0.06
N ARG A 111 -14.34 -10.78 0.65
CA ARG A 111 -13.33 -9.78 0.98
C ARG A 111 -12.60 -10.06 2.31
N GLN A 112 -12.95 -11.16 2.99
CA GLN A 112 -12.34 -11.49 4.28
C GLN A 112 -10.97 -12.16 4.16
N VAL A 113 -10.61 -12.62 2.96
CA VAL A 113 -9.32 -13.25 2.71
C VAL A 113 -8.34 -12.24 2.11
N SER A 114 -7.16 -12.15 2.70
CA SER A 114 -6.03 -11.41 2.13
C SER A 114 -4.84 -12.36 2.00
N TYR A 115 -4.44 -12.64 0.77
CA TYR A 115 -3.27 -13.50 0.51
C TYR A 115 -1.96 -12.80 0.87
N ILE A 116 -1.84 -11.49 0.62
CA ILE A 116 -0.57 -10.78 0.86
C ILE A 116 -0.27 -10.56 2.34
N ARG A 117 -1.28 -10.67 3.21
CA ARG A 117 -1.14 -10.36 4.65
C ARG A 117 -0.04 -11.19 5.31
N ALA A 118 0.15 -12.42 4.84
CA ALA A 118 1.22 -13.29 5.33
C ALA A 118 2.63 -12.74 5.08
N ALA A 119 2.80 -11.84 4.12
CA ALA A 119 4.09 -11.21 3.79
C ALA A 119 4.21 -9.77 4.35
N CYS A 120 3.21 -9.29 5.10
CA CYS A 120 3.18 -7.92 5.61
C CYS A 120 3.46 -7.87 7.10
N GLN A 121 4.17 -6.83 7.54
CA GLN A 121 4.43 -6.55 8.96
C GLN A 121 3.21 -5.99 9.67
N LYS A 122 2.33 -5.32 8.94
CA LYS A 122 1.12 -4.71 9.50
C LYS A 122 0.05 -4.61 8.44
N THR A 123 -1.21 -4.63 8.88
CA THR A 123 -2.38 -4.36 8.06
C THR A 123 -3.17 -3.22 8.70
N ILE A 124 -3.53 -2.22 7.88
CA ILE A 124 -4.34 -1.07 8.30
C ILE A 124 -5.60 -1.06 7.45
N THR A 125 -6.77 -1.11 8.08
CA THR A 125 -8.06 -1.12 7.40
C THR A 125 -9.01 -0.08 8.01
N GLY A 126 -9.85 0.51 7.18
CA GLY A 126 -10.97 1.34 7.66
C GLY A 126 -10.61 2.73 8.15
N HIS A 127 -9.38 3.19 7.96
CA HIS A 127 -8.94 4.51 8.37
C HIS A 127 -8.98 5.53 7.21
N GLY A 128 -9.68 5.20 6.13
CA GLY A 128 -9.71 6.03 4.94
C GLY A 128 -8.32 6.22 4.36
N VAL A 129 -8.11 7.38 3.72
CA VAL A 129 -6.81 7.70 3.11
C VAL A 129 -5.71 7.95 4.16
N ASN A 130 -6.08 8.27 5.40
CA ASN A 130 -5.11 8.44 6.48
C ASN A 130 -4.34 7.15 6.79
N GLY A 131 -4.88 5.99 6.44
CA GLY A 131 -4.18 4.71 6.59
C GLY A 131 -2.83 4.68 5.89
N TYR A 132 -2.69 5.38 4.77
CA TYR A 132 -1.39 5.50 4.07
C TYR A 132 -0.37 6.27 4.91
N LEU A 133 -0.79 7.36 5.54
CA LEU A 133 0.10 8.17 6.39
C LEU A 133 0.53 7.40 7.63
N GLU A 134 -0.39 6.66 8.23
CA GLU A 134 -0.10 5.76 9.36
C GLU A 134 0.90 4.67 8.96
N ALA A 135 0.76 4.11 7.77
CA ALA A 135 1.68 3.10 7.25
C ALA A 135 3.10 3.69 7.05
N MET A 136 3.18 4.92 6.56
CA MET A 136 4.46 5.62 6.41
C MET A 136 5.13 5.82 7.76
N ASP A 137 4.38 6.30 8.77
CA ASP A 137 4.89 6.50 10.12
C ASP A 137 5.38 5.18 10.72
N PHE A 138 4.60 4.11 10.57
CA PHE A 138 4.97 2.78 11.05
C PHE A 138 6.28 2.29 10.43
N LEU A 139 6.43 2.41 9.12
CA LEU A 139 7.66 1.97 8.44
C LEU A 139 8.86 2.81 8.85
N CYS A 140 8.69 4.13 9.00
CA CYS A 140 9.76 5.00 9.48
C CYS A 140 10.24 4.57 10.87
N GLU A 141 9.32 4.28 11.77
CA GLU A 141 9.65 3.84 13.11
C GLU A 141 10.34 2.46 13.11
N LEU A 142 9.80 1.52 12.33
CA LEU A 142 10.35 0.16 12.20
C LEU A 142 11.78 0.18 11.66
N LEU A 143 12.00 0.94 10.58
CA LEU A 143 13.29 0.98 9.90
C LEU A 143 14.34 1.74 10.70
N SER A 144 13.95 2.81 11.42
CA SER A 144 14.86 3.54 12.29
C SER A 144 15.37 2.69 13.45
N LYS A 145 14.56 1.78 13.98
CA LYS A 145 14.98 0.85 15.05
C LYS A 145 15.97 -0.20 14.54
N GLY A 146 15.92 -0.53 13.24
CA GLY A 146 16.84 -1.49 12.61
C GLY A 146 18.24 -0.93 12.39
N GLU A 147 18.39 0.37 12.25
CA GLU A 147 19.68 1.04 12.04
C GLU A 147 20.51 1.15 13.34
N GLY A 148 19.90 0.92 14.49
CA GLY A 148 20.55 1.00 15.81
C GLY A 148 21.20 -0.31 16.27
N LYS A 149 21.29 -1.27 15.40
CA LYS A 149 21.96 -2.57 15.63
C LYS A 149 23.12 -2.71 14.65
#